data_572ac7c22e7d48fa0be6a737b4ad6836
#
_entry.id   572ac7c22e7d48fa0be6a737b4ad6836
#
_cell.length_a   1.000
_cell.length_b   1.000
_cell.length_c   1.000
_cell.angle_alpha   90.00
_cell.angle_beta   90.00
_cell.angle_gamma   90.00
#
_symmetry.space_group_name_H-M   'P 1'
#
loop_
_entity.id
_entity.type
_entity.pdbx_description
1 polymer ?
#
loop_
_entity_poly.entity_id
_entity_poly.type
_entity_poly.pdbx_seq_one_letter_code
_entity_poly.pdbx_strand_id
1 'polypeptide(L)'
;CFARAARREFCWGCFGLDFLTSIPLFGSLANAFLIICGSLAGLLLRSRIPQKILELPVQGMALFIISLGVSMAIKTEHSLVVIASIALGSLVGELVGVEAAFEKLSERAEKRMGGASGGFSQGFVTASLIYCTGSMAVLGSFEEGLGGYPSLLLAKGLLDGMISVAMAASLGAGVLFSSLSVFVYQAALTLAAGVLQPFMSEAAVVEMSATGGLMLMAIGVNLLGLMKIRIMNMLPGLVFAVVLVKLFL
;
A
#
# COMPACT_ATOMS: atom_id res chain seq x y z
N CYS A 1 1.05 -38.73 5.72
CA CYS A 1 2.21 -39.12 4.87
C CYS A 1 2.30 -38.33 3.56
N PHE A 2 1.44 -37.33 3.31
CA PHE A 2 1.42 -36.53 2.06
C PHE A 2 2.07 -35.13 2.19
N ALA A 3 2.51 -34.72 3.37
CA ALA A 3 3.04 -33.37 3.64
C ALA A 3 4.59 -33.26 3.55
N ARG A 4 5.30 -34.29 3.11
CA ARG A 4 6.78 -34.27 3.01
C ARG A 4 7.36 -34.25 1.59
N ALA A 5 6.54 -34.28 0.55
CA ALA A 5 7.00 -34.38 -0.84
C ALA A 5 7.11 -33.00 -1.57
N ALA A 6 6.52 -31.94 -1.04
CA ALA A 6 6.50 -30.61 -1.70
C ALA A 6 7.70 -29.70 -1.35
N ARG A 7 8.74 -30.22 -0.69
CA ARG A 7 9.87 -29.41 -0.17
C ARG A 7 11.18 -29.57 -0.94
N ARG A 8 11.17 -30.06 -2.17
CA ARG A 8 12.42 -30.38 -2.88
C ARG A 8 12.55 -29.86 -4.31
N GLU A 9 11.75 -28.93 -4.75
CA GLU A 9 12.01 -28.36 -6.08
C GLU A 9 11.98 -26.83 -6.02
N PHE A 10 13.06 -26.24 -5.65
CA PHE A 10 13.62 -24.97 -6.15
C PHE A 10 14.87 -24.57 -5.34
N CYS A 11 15.90 -25.39 -5.47
CA CYS A 11 17.25 -25.05 -4.97
C CYS A 11 17.98 -24.18 -6.00
N TRP A 12 17.73 -22.88 -6.01
CA TRP A 12 18.69 -21.91 -6.52
C TRP A 12 19.25 -21.12 -5.32
N GLY A 13 20.49 -21.46 -4.91
CA GLY A 13 21.31 -20.62 -4.05
C GLY A 13 21.31 -20.92 -2.55
N CYS A 14 21.48 -22.17 -2.13
CA CYS A 14 21.76 -22.53 -0.73
C CYS A 14 23.20 -22.17 -0.31
N PHE A 15 23.59 -20.88 -0.35
CA PHE A 15 24.77 -20.40 0.37
C PHE A 15 24.71 -18.88 0.52
N GLY A 16 24.22 -18.41 1.64
CA GLY A 16 24.22 -16.98 2.00
C GLY A 16 22.85 -16.32 2.23
N LEU A 17 21.74 -16.92 1.78
CA LEU A 17 20.40 -16.36 1.97
C LEU A 17 19.80 -16.71 3.34
N ASP A 18 20.24 -17.82 3.96
CA ASP A 18 19.73 -18.22 5.29
C ASP A 18 20.12 -17.23 6.38
N PHE A 19 21.24 -16.53 6.23
CA PHE A 19 21.64 -15.47 7.16
C PHE A 19 20.74 -14.23 7.03
N LEU A 20 20.34 -13.88 5.82
CA LEU A 20 19.47 -12.72 5.58
C LEU A 20 18.04 -12.97 6.06
N THR A 21 17.55 -14.20 5.97
CA THR A 21 16.21 -14.57 6.45
C THR A 21 16.11 -14.72 7.97
N SER A 22 17.25 -14.82 8.66
CA SER A 22 17.29 -14.77 10.13
C SER A 22 17.15 -13.33 10.68
N ILE A 23 17.19 -12.31 9.81
CA ILE A 23 16.93 -10.93 10.21
C ILE A 23 15.41 -10.76 10.34
N PRO A 24 14.89 -10.43 11.54
CA PRO A 24 13.47 -10.15 11.69
C PRO A 24 13.05 -9.00 10.77
N LEU A 25 11.90 -9.12 10.12
CA LEU A 25 11.35 -8.13 9.19
C LEU A 25 12.17 -7.97 7.88
N PHE A 26 12.92 -8.99 7.47
CA PHE A 26 13.73 -8.93 6.26
C PHE A 26 12.91 -8.63 5.00
N GLY A 27 11.76 -9.28 4.82
CA GLY A 27 10.86 -9.03 3.68
C GLY A 27 10.31 -7.61 3.68
N SER A 28 9.89 -7.12 4.86
CA SER A 28 9.41 -5.75 5.04
C SER A 28 10.50 -4.70 4.77
N LEU A 29 11.73 -4.95 5.23
CA LEU A 29 12.89 -4.09 4.96
C LEU A 29 13.26 -4.09 3.48
N ALA A 30 13.29 -5.27 2.85
CA ALA A 30 13.60 -5.40 1.43
C ALA A 30 12.58 -4.66 0.56
N ASN A 31 11.28 -4.77 0.87
CA ASN A 31 10.24 -4.02 0.18
C ASN A 31 10.45 -2.50 0.31
N ALA A 32 10.62 -1.99 1.53
CA ALA A 32 10.86 -0.58 1.76
C ALA A 32 12.11 -0.07 1.02
N PHE A 33 13.19 -0.85 1.03
CA PHE A 33 14.42 -0.52 0.32
C PHE A 33 14.22 -0.44 -1.20
N LEU A 34 13.47 -1.38 -1.80
CA LEU A 34 13.18 -1.39 -3.23
C LEU A 34 12.31 -0.19 -3.63
N ILE A 35 11.33 0.20 -2.79
CA ILE A 35 10.55 1.43 -2.97
C ILE A 35 11.46 2.65 -2.94
N ILE A 36 12.40 2.73 -2.00
CA ILE A 36 13.37 3.84 -1.92
C ILE A 36 14.20 3.91 -3.21
N CYS A 37 14.79 2.81 -3.64
CA CYS A 37 15.60 2.76 -4.86
C CYS A 37 14.79 3.17 -6.10
N GLY A 38 13.59 2.62 -6.26
CA GLY A 38 12.70 2.97 -7.36
C GLY A 38 12.29 4.44 -7.33
N SER A 39 11.92 4.95 -6.15
CA SER A 39 11.53 6.36 -5.99
C SER A 39 12.70 7.32 -6.28
N LEU A 40 13.91 7.02 -5.85
CA LEU A 40 15.09 7.83 -6.16
C LEU A 40 15.36 7.85 -7.67
N ALA A 41 15.29 6.71 -8.34
CA ALA A 41 15.41 6.63 -9.79
C ALA A 41 14.32 7.48 -10.49
N GLY A 42 13.07 7.38 -10.03
CA GLY A 42 11.95 8.18 -10.55
C GLY A 42 12.14 9.69 -10.34
N LEU A 43 12.61 10.11 -9.16
CA LEU A 43 12.91 11.52 -8.89
C LEU A 43 14.05 12.08 -9.74
N LEU A 44 15.08 11.27 -10.01
CA LEU A 44 16.15 11.65 -10.93
C LEU A 44 15.62 11.85 -12.36
N LEU A 45 14.71 10.99 -12.81
CA LEU A 45 14.02 11.19 -14.09
C LEU A 45 13.21 12.48 -14.08
N ARG A 46 12.41 12.70 -13.03
CA ARG A 46 11.56 13.90 -12.88
C ARG A 46 12.36 15.20 -12.98
N SER A 47 13.57 15.26 -12.40
CA SER A 47 14.40 16.44 -12.42
C SER A 47 14.87 16.89 -13.81
N ARG A 48 14.78 15.99 -14.81
CA ARG A 48 15.19 16.23 -16.20
C ARG A 48 14.01 16.52 -17.12
N ILE A 49 12.76 16.38 -16.65
CA ILE A 49 11.55 16.51 -17.45
C ILE A 49 10.84 17.82 -17.08
N PRO A 50 10.54 18.72 -18.04
CA PRO A 50 9.75 19.94 -17.79
C PRO A 50 8.37 19.60 -17.23
N GLN A 51 7.86 20.39 -16.29
CA GLN A 51 6.56 20.15 -15.64
C GLN A 51 5.38 20.01 -16.59
N LYS A 52 5.38 20.77 -17.70
CA LYS A 52 4.34 20.69 -18.74
C LYS A 52 4.21 19.30 -19.37
N ILE A 53 5.32 18.54 -19.41
CA ILE A 53 5.33 17.19 -19.99
C ILE A 53 4.83 16.16 -18.98
N LEU A 54 4.82 16.48 -17.68
CA LEU A 54 4.39 15.57 -16.61
C LEU A 54 2.86 15.46 -16.46
N GLU A 55 2.08 16.37 -17.03
CA GLU A 55 0.61 16.36 -16.92
C GLU A 55 0.01 15.08 -17.53
N LEU A 56 0.42 14.72 -18.74
CA LEU A 56 -0.10 13.53 -19.42
C LEU A 56 0.31 12.22 -18.71
N PRO A 57 1.57 12.01 -18.28
CA PRO A 57 1.94 10.89 -17.40
C PRO A 57 1.13 10.79 -16.11
N VAL A 58 0.82 11.92 -15.45
CA VAL A 58 -0.02 11.93 -14.24
C VAL A 58 -1.45 11.47 -14.56
N GLN A 59 -2.03 11.92 -15.68
CA GLN A 59 -3.35 11.45 -16.13
C GLN A 59 -3.33 9.95 -16.46
N GLY A 60 -2.28 9.47 -17.14
CA GLY A 60 -2.09 8.04 -17.42
C GLY A 60 -1.97 7.22 -16.12
N MET A 61 -1.23 7.74 -15.13
CA MET A 61 -1.14 7.13 -13.81
C MET A 61 -2.49 7.10 -13.10
N ALA A 62 -3.29 8.16 -13.18
CA ALA A 62 -4.63 8.22 -12.61
C ALA A 62 -5.54 7.13 -13.20
N LEU A 63 -5.51 6.93 -14.51
CA LEU A 63 -6.27 5.87 -15.19
C LEU A 63 -5.80 4.48 -14.73
N PHE A 64 -4.49 4.27 -14.60
CA PHE A 64 -3.94 3.02 -14.07
C PHE A 64 -4.43 2.75 -12.64
N ILE A 65 -4.40 3.76 -11.76
CA ILE A 65 -4.87 3.65 -10.37
C ILE A 65 -6.36 3.33 -10.33
N ILE A 66 -7.19 3.95 -11.18
CA ILE A 66 -8.62 3.61 -11.29
C ILE A 66 -8.78 2.15 -11.73
N SER A 67 -8.06 1.70 -12.76
CA SER A 67 -8.12 0.32 -13.23
C SER A 67 -7.72 -0.68 -12.14
N LEU A 68 -6.66 -0.38 -11.38
CA LEU A 68 -6.25 -1.18 -10.23
C LEU A 68 -7.34 -1.21 -9.16
N GLY A 69 -7.91 -0.06 -8.83
CA GLY A 69 -9.00 0.05 -7.86
C GLY A 69 -10.24 -0.77 -8.26
N VAL A 70 -10.65 -0.70 -9.54
CA VAL A 70 -11.73 -1.53 -10.09
C VAL A 70 -11.38 -3.01 -9.95
N SER A 71 -10.17 -3.42 -10.35
CA SER A 71 -9.76 -4.83 -10.29
C SER A 71 -9.74 -5.40 -8.85
N MET A 72 -9.54 -4.55 -7.85
CA MET A 72 -9.62 -4.93 -6.44
C MET A 72 -11.08 -4.93 -5.96
N ALA A 73 -11.86 -3.91 -6.31
CA ALA A 73 -13.25 -3.76 -5.87
C ALA A 73 -14.16 -4.88 -6.37
N ILE A 74 -14.01 -5.34 -7.63
CA ILE A 74 -14.84 -6.42 -8.20
C ILE A 74 -14.58 -7.81 -7.58
N LYS A 75 -13.53 -7.96 -6.76
CA LYS A 75 -13.24 -9.22 -6.06
C LYS A 75 -14.05 -9.39 -4.79
N THR A 76 -14.84 -8.40 -4.39
CA THR A 76 -15.72 -8.51 -3.21
C THR A 76 -16.71 -9.65 -3.38
N GLU A 77 -16.87 -10.45 -2.35
CA GLU A 77 -17.91 -11.47 -2.23
C GLU A 77 -19.10 -10.96 -1.39
N HIS A 78 -18.86 -9.91 -0.57
CA HIS A 78 -19.84 -9.34 0.36
C HIS A 78 -19.94 -7.81 0.20
N SER A 79 -20.54 -7.35 -0.89
CA SER A 79 -20.65 -5.93 -1.24
C SER A 79 -21.25 -5.05 -0.14
N LEU A 80 -22.18 -5.59 0.67
CA LEU A 80 -22.77 -4.88 1.81
C LEU A 80 -21.74 -4.56 2.89
N VAL A 81 -20.77 -5.45 3.12
CA VAL A 81 -19.66 -5.21 4.05
C VAL A 81 -18.81 -4.05 3.57
N VAL A 82 -18.46 -4.02 2.29
CA VAL A 82 -17.66 -2.93 1.70
C VAL A 82 -18.38 -1.60 1.79
N ILE A 83 -19.66 -1.55 1.43
CA ILE A 83 -20.48 -0.32 1.50
C ILE A 83 -20.57 0.18 2.94
N ALA A 84 -20.88 -0.70 3.90
CA ALA A 84 -20.96 -0.34 5.32
C ALA A 84 -19.61 0.11 5.86
N SER A 85 -18.50 -0.56 5.45
CA SER A 85 -17.14 -0.22 5.86
C SER A 85 -16.74 1.18 5.43
N ILE A 86 -17.00 1.53 4.17
CA ILE A 86 -16.71 2.88 3.66
C ILE A 86 -17.57 3.92 4.34
N ALA A 87 -18.87 3.66 4.49
CA ALA A 87 -19.81 4.60 5.12
C ALA A 87 -19.44 4.87 6.58
N LEU A 88 -19.24 3.82 7.38
CA LEU A 88 -18.84 3.95 8.79
C LEU A 88 -17.44 4.52 8.93
N GLY A 89 -16.50 4.06 8.09
CA GLY A 89 -15.13 4.56 8.08
C GLY A 89 -15.06 6.04 7.77
N SER A 90 -15.77 6.49 6.74
CA SER A 90 -15.85 7.90 6.36
C SER A 90 -16.48 8.76 7.45
N LEU A 91 -17.52 8.26 8.10
CA LEU A 91 -18.19 8.98 9.20
C LEU A 91 -17.24 9.15 10.39
N VAL A 92 -16.58 8.08 10.81
CA VAL A 92 -15.62 8.12 11.92
C VAL A 92 -14.41 8.97 11.56
N GLY A 93 -13.86 8.82 10.35
CA GLY A 93 -12.72 9.61 9.89
C GLY A 93 -13.01 11.10 9.83
N GLU A 94 -14.22 11.48 9.41
CA GLU A 94 -14.68 12.88 9.41
C GLU A 94 -14.82 13.43 10.84
N LEU A 95 -15.40 12.66 11.76
CA LEU A 95 -15.55 13.04 13.17
C LEU A 95 -14.19 13.22 13.87
N VAL A 96 -13.23 12.35 13.56
CA VAL A 96 -11.87 12.42 14.12
C VAL A 96 -11.01 13.48 13.41
N GLY A 97 -11.36 13.85 12.18
CA GLY A 97 -10.61 14.83 11.38
C GLY A 97 -9.28 14.26 10.86
N VAL A 98 -9.27 13.02 10.39
CA VAL A 98 -8.05 12.33 9.91
C VAL A 98 -7.37 13.10 8.79
N GLU A 99 -8.14 13.63 7.82
CA GLU A 99 -7.64 14.45 6.72
C GLU A 99 -6.90 15.69 7.24
N ALA A 100 -7.50 16.44 8.17
CA ALA A 100 -6.91 17.67 8.73
C ALA A 100 -5.62 17.38 9.53
N ALA A 101 -5.58 16.26 10.25
CA ALA A 101 -4.37 15.82 10.96
C ALA A 101 -3.25 15.47 9.96
N PHE A 102 -3.61 14.79 8.88
CA PHE A 102 -2.68 14.39 7.83
C PHE A 102 -2.15 15.60 7.04
N GLU A 103 -3.01 16.57 6.68
CA GLU A 103 -2.60 17.79 5.98
C GLU A 103 -1.55 18.56 6.80
N LYS A 104 -1.78 18.75 8.11
CA LYS A 104 -0.80 19.38 9.00
C LYS A 104 0.55 18.64 9.05
N LEU A 105 0.52 17.31 9.04
CA LEU A 105 1.74 16.50 9.03
C LEU A 105 2.49 16.64 7.69
N SER A 106 1.76 16.61 6.59
CA SER A 106 2.31 16.76 5.23
C SER A 106 2.94 18.15 5.03
N GLU A 107 2.27 19.20 5.46
CA GLU A 107 2.81 20.57 5.41
C GLU A 107 4.11 20.72 6.21
N ARG A 108 4.18 20.06 7.38
CA ARG A 108 5.41 20.08 8.19
C ARG A 108 6.55 19.36 7.47
N ALA A 109 6.27 18.24 6.80
CA ALA A 109 7.25 17.51 6.01
C ALA A 109 7.71 18.34 4.80
N GLU A 110 6.79 18.94 4.05
CA GLU A 110 7.14 19.84 2.93
C GLU A 110 7.99 21.03 3.34
N LYS A 111 7.66 21.69 4.45
CA LYS A 111 8.45 22.81 4.98
C LYS A 111 9.88 22.40 5.34
N ARG A 112 10.07 21.20 5.90
CA ARG A 112 11.41 20.66 6.21
C ARG A 112 12.22 20.30 4.98
N MET A 113 11.57 19.99 3.88
CA MET A 113 12.21 19.62 2.61
C MET A 113 12.47 20.81 1.66
N GLY A 114 12.32 22.03 2.13
CA GLY A 114 12.63 23.25 1.36
C GLY A 114 11.50 23.71 0.42
N GLY A 115 10.25 23.29 0.63
CA GLY A 115 9.07 23.83 -0.06
C GLY A 115 8.94 23.51 -1.56
N ALA A 116 9.78 22.62 -2.10
CA ALA A 116 9.91 22.41 -3.55
C ALA A 116 8.94 21.37 -4.16
N SER A 117 8.01 20.82 -3.39
CA SER A 117 7.23 19.64 -3.83
C SER A 117 5.72 19.87 -3.73
N GLY A 118 5.18 20.74 -4.55
CA GLY A 118 3.73 20.72 -4.77
C GLY A 118 3.28 19.31 -5.19
N GLY A 119 2.45 18.63 -4.37
CA GLY A 119 1.98 17.27 -4.58
C GLY A 119 2.57 16.21 -3.65
N PHE A 120 3.39 16.58 -2.64
CA PHE A 120 3.94 15.63 -1.67
C PHE A 120 2.85 14.78 -1.00
N SER A 121 1.82 15.43 -0.46
CA SER A 121 0.70 14.75 0.20
C SER A 121 0.02 13.74 -0.73
N GLN A 122 -0.27 14.15 -1.97
CA GLN A 122 -0.91 13.30 -2.96
C GLN A 122 -0.06 12.09 -3.33
N GLY A 123 1.23 12.29 -3.61
CA GLY A 123 2.17 11.20 -3.91
C GLY A 123 2.32 10.23 -2.75
N PHE A 124 2.43 10.74 -1.52
CA PHE A 124 2.54 9.92 -0.32
C PHE A 124 1.29 9.06 -0.09
N VAL A 125 0.10 9.66 -0.11
CA VAL A 125 -1.18 8.95 0.13
C VAL A 125 -1.42 7.90 -0.94
N THR A 126 -1.27 8.28 -2.21
CA THR A 126 -1.48 7.38 -3.33
C THR A 126 -0.58 6.16 -3.25
N ALA A 127 0.73 6.38 -3.07
CA ALA A 127 1.70 5.30 -2.98
C ALA A 127 1.45 4.41 -1.75
N SER A 128 1.22 5.02 -0.58
CA SER A 128 0.95 4.27 0.64
C SER A 128 -0.29 3.39 0.51
N LEU A 129 -1.39 3.90 -0.07
CA LEU A 129 -2.58 3.10 -0.29
C LEU A 129 -2.36 1.96 -1.28
N ILE A 130 -1.75 2.22 -2.44
CA ILE A 130 -1.44 1.17 -3.43
C ILE A 130 -0.60 0.05 -2.79
N TYR A 131 0.42 0.43 -2.02
CA TYR A 131 1.36 -0.55 -1.46
C TYR A 131 0.81 -1.28 -0.22
N CYS A 132 -0.04 -0.65 0.58
CA CYS A 132 -0.55 -1.24 1.82
C CYS A 132 -1.86 -2.02 1.64
N THR A 133 -2.75 -1.65 0.70
CA THR A 133 -4.10 -2.24 0.60
C THR A 133 -4.17 -3.55 -0.19
N GLY A 134 -3.09 -3.94 -0.88
CA GLY A 134 -3.05 -5.20 -1.63
C GLY A 134 -2.98 -6.43 -0.70
N SER A 135 -3.68 -7.51 -1.08
CA SER A 135 -3.67 -8.78 -0.33
C SER A 135 -2.25 -9.35 -0.14
N MET A 136 -1.34 -9.14 -1.08
CA MET A 136 0.05 -9.57 -0.96
C MET A 136 0.80 -8.90 0.21
N ALA A 137 0.45 -7.66 0.58
CA ALA A 137 1.06 -7.00 1.72
C ALA A 137 0.69 -7.69 3.04
N VAL A 138 -0.58 -8.04 3.20
CA VAL A 138 -1.10 -8.70 4.41
C VAL A 138 -0.61 -10.14 4.48
N LEU A 139 -0.84 -10.93 3.43
CA LEU A 139 -0.47 -12.35 3.39
C LEU A 139 1.05 -12.54 3.50
N GLY A 140 1.83 -11.70 2.82
CA GLY A 140 3.29 -11.76 2.89
C GLY A 140 3.84 -11.39 4.26
N SER A 141 3.23 -10.40 4.94
CA SER A 141 3.59 -10.07 6.32
C SER A 141 3.27 -11.22 7.29
N PHE A 142 2.17 -11.94 7.06
CA PHE A 142 1.83 -13.14 7.87
C PHE A 142 2.76 -14.31 7.55
N GLU A 143 3.10 -14.54 6.28
CA GLU A 143 4.08 -15.55 5.89
C GLU A 143 5.40 -15.36 6.65
N GLU A 144 5.93 -14.12 6.67
CA GLU A 144 7.15 -13.77 7.40
C GLU A 144 6.96 -13.87 8.92
N GLY A 145 5.87 -13.33 9.46
CA GLY A 145 5.62 -13.30 10.91
C GLY A 145 5.36 -14.66 11.54
N LEU A 146 4.91 -15.64 10.75
CA LEU A 146 4.74 -17.04 11.17
C LEU A 146 5.99 -17.90 10.92
N GLY A 147 7.12 -17.26 10.58
CA GLY A 147 8.42 -17.94 10.39
C GLY A 147 8.60 -18.58 9.01
N GLY A 148 7.76 -18.21 8.02
CA GLY A 148 7.93 -18.60 6.63
C GLY A 148 9.01 -17.77 5.92
N TYR A 149 9.48 -18.26 4.77
CA TYR A 149 10.34 -17.47 3.91
C TYR A 149 9.52 -16.34 3.25
N PRO A 150 9.91 -15.06 3.32
CA PRO A 150 9.08 -13.93 2.90
C PRO A 150 8.99 -13.77 1.36
N SER A 151 8.59 -14.84 0.69
CA SER A 151 8.56 -14.90 -0.77
C SER A 151 7.59 -13.88 -1.37
N LEU A 152 6.43 -13.70 -0.76
CA LEU A 152 5.41 -12.75 -1.20
C LEU A 152 5.86 -11.30 -1.02
N LEU A 153 6.52 -10.96 0.11
CA LEU A 153 7.04 -9.60 0.33
C LEU A 153 8.20 -9.26 -0.59
N LEU A 154 9.06 -10.21 -0.91
CA LEU A 154 10.16 -10.01 -1.87
C LEU A 154 9.63 -9.79 -3.28
N ALA A 155 8.70 -10.63 -3.74
CA ALA A 155 8.04 -10.45 -5.03
C ALA A 155 7.30 -9.10 -5.11
N LYS A 156 6.58 -8.76 -4.04
CA LYS A 156 5.89 -7.47 -3.91
C LYS A 156 6.88 -6.30 -3.94
N GLY A 157 7.99 -6.40 -3.24
CA GLY A 157 9.03 -5.37 -3.21
C GLY A 157 9.57 -5.05 -4.61
N LEU A 158 9.79 -6.06 -5.45
CA LEU A 158 10.17 -5.85 -6.83
C LEU A 158 9.10 -5.09 -7.62
N LEU A 159 7.83 -5.49 -7.48
CA LEU A 159 6.70 -4.81 -8.14
C LEU A 159 6.54 -3.37 -7.65
N ASP A 160 6.54 -3.16 -6.34
CA ASP A 160 6.40 -1.83 -5.72
C ASP A 160 7.57 -0.92 -6.12
N GLY A 161 8.81 -1.46 -6.15
CA GLY A 161 9.99 -0.74 -6.60
C GLY A 161 9.88 -0.27 -8.05
N MET A 162 9.44 -1.14 -8.96
CA MET A 162 9.23 -0.77 -10.36
C MET A 162 8.13 0.29 -10.53
N ILE A 163 7.00 0.13 -9.83
CA ILE A 163 5.91 1.09 -9.84
C ILE A 163 6.36 2.44 -9.25
N SER A 164 7.21 2.40 -8.20
CA SER A 164 7.76 3.60 -7.55
C SER A 164 8.56 4.49 -8.51
N VAL A 165 9.25 3.92 -9.52
CA VAL A 165 9.95 4.71 -10.54
C VAL A 165 8.95 5.62 -11.27
N ALA A 166 7.87 5.04 -11.80
CA ALA A 166 6.87 5.77 -12.55
C ALA A 166 6.10 6.76 -11.66
N MET A 167 5.72 6.32 -10.45
CA MET A 167 4.98 7.15 -9.51
C MET A 167 5.81 8.34 -9.01
N ALA A 168 7.07 8.15 -8.65
CA ALA A 168 7.92 9.23 -8.17
C ALA A 168 8.27 10.23 -9.29
N ALA A 169 8.42 9.76 -10.52
CA ALA A 169 8.57 10.65 -11.67
C ALA A 169 7.32 11.53 -11.88
N SER A 170 6.12 10.98 -11.69
CA SER A 170 4.86 11.68 -11.90
C SER A 170 4.41 12.49 -10.67
N LEU A 171 4.38 11.87 -9.48
CA LEU A 171 3.80 12.43 -8.25
C LEU A 171 4.85 13.05 -7.30
N GLY A 172 6.14 12.84 -7.54
CA GLY A 172 7.22 13.49 -6.79
C GLY A 172 7.65 12.77 -5.52
N ALA A 173 8.30 13.54 -4.62
CA ALA A 173 9.00 13.01 -3.46
C ALA A 173 8.10 12.32 -2.42
N GLY A 174 6.81 12.58 -2.40
CA GLY A 174 5.87 11.91 -1.50
C GLY A 174 5.92 10.38 -1.63
N VAL A 175 6.18 9.87 -2.84
CA VAL A 175 6.32 8.43 -3.11
C VAL A 175 7.52 7.83 -2.36
N LEU A 176 8.65 8.52 -2.29
CA LEU A 176 9.82 8.08 -1.52
C LEU A 176 9.46 7.88 -0.04
N PHE A 177 8.72 8.82 0.54
CA PHE A 177 8.34 8.77 1.95
C PHE A 177 7.28 7.70 2.25
N SER A 178 6.54 7.21 1.25
CA SER A 178 5.62 6.08 1.44
C SER A 178 6.35 4.79 1.84
N SER A 179 7.65 4.66 1.54
CA SER A 179 8.46 3.53 2.01
C SER A 179 8.43 3.37 3.53
N LEU A 180 8.38 4.49 4.27
CA LEU A 180 8.27 4.46 5.74
C LEU A 180 6.90 3.94 6.19
N SER A 181 5.81 4.40 5.58
CA SER A 181 4.47 3.92 5.94
C SER A 181 4.29 2.44 5.60
N VAL A 182 4.83 2.00 4.46
CA VAL A 182 4.82 0.59 4.05
C VAL A 182 5.62 -0.26 5.03
N PHE A 183 6.82 0.17 5.39
CA PHE A 183 7.64 -0.54 6.37
C PHE A 183 6.94 -0.67 7.72
N VAL A 184 6.42 0.44 8.26
CA VAL A 184 5.71 0.44 9.56
C VAL A 184 4.48 -0.47 9.51
N TYR A 185 3.70 -0.40 8.42
CA TYR A 185 2.52 -1.23 8.23
C TYR A 185 2.86 -2.72 8.17
N GLN A 186 3.81 -3.10 7.31
CA GLN A 186 4.22 -4.50 7.15
C GLN A 186 4.90 -5.04 8.40
N ALA A 187 5.80 -4.27 9.02
CA ALA A 187 6.44 -4.64 10.26
C ALA A 187 5.43 -4.85 11.39
N ALA A 188 4.43 -3.99 11.51
CA ALA A 188 3.37 -4.15 12.51
C ALA A 188 2.55 -5.43 12.27
N LEU A 189 2.20 -5.73 11.02
CA LEU A 189 1.50 -6.97 10.65
C LEU A 189 2.36 -8.21 10.91
N THR A 190 3.64 -8.18 10.54
CA THR A 190 4.59 -9.28 10.74
C THR A 190 4.77 -9.59 12.23
N LEU A 191 4.97 -8.56 13.04
CA LEU A 191 5.13 -8.72 14.50
C LEU A 191 3.84 -9.16 15.19
N ALA A 192 2.70 -8.72 14.70
CA ALA A 192 1.39 -9.05 15.24
C ALA A 192 0.76 -10.29 14.58
N ALA A 193 1.44 -10.97 13.66
CA ALA A 193 0.88 -12.04 12.85
C ALA A 193 0.22 -13.15 13.69
N GLY A 194 0.86 -13.61 14.76
CA GLY A 194 0.33 -14.64 15.62
C GLY A 194 -0.98 -14.25 16.35
N VAL A 195 -1.15 -12.96 16.67
CA VAL A 195 -2.35 -12.42 17.31
C VAL A 195 -3.43 -12.08 16.29
N LEU A 196 -3.05 -11.56 15.14
CA LEU A 196 -3.98 -11.09 14.11
C LEU A 196 -4.50 -12.21 13.21
N GLN A 197 -3.76 -13.31 13.07
CA GLN A 197 -4.13 -14.43 12.19
C GLN A 197 -5.60 -14.90 12.36
N PRO A 198 -6.14 -15.05 13.60
CA PRO A 198 -7.53 -15.48 13.79
C PRO A 198 -8.57 -14.45 13.30
N PHE A 199 -8.16 -13.18 13.09
CA PHE A 199 -9.04 -12.10 12.64
C PHE A 199 -8.93 -11.84 11.14
N MET A 200 -7.83 -12.26 10.52
CA MET A 200 -7.53 -12.06 9.11
C MET A 200 -7.87 -13.32 8.31
N SER A 201 -9.17 -13.66 8.27
CA SER A 201 -9.65 -14.68 7.35
C SER A 201 -9.43 -14.25 5.89
N GLU A 202 -9.46 -15.20 4.98
CA GLU A 202 -9.37 -14.91 3.54
C GLU A 202 -10.44 -13.89 3.10
N ALA A 203 -11.68 -14.07 3.57
CA ALA A 203 -12.77 -13.12 3.35
C ALA A 203 -12.43 -11.71 3.89
N ALA A 204 -11.87 -11.59 5.11
CA ALA A 204 -11.50 -10.29 5.68
C ALA A 204 -10.44 -9.57 4.81
N VAL A 205 -9.45 -10.30 4.30
CA VAL A 205 -8.41 -9.74 3.42
C VAL A 205 -9.00 -9.31 2.07
N VAL A 206 -9.94 -10.09 1.51
CA VAL A 206 -10.63 -9.77 0.25
C VAL A 206 -11.46 -8.50 0.42
N GLU A 207 -12.32 -8.41 1.46
CA GLU A 207 -13.19 -7.25 1.67
C GLU A 207 -12.41 -5.99 2.06
N MET A 208 -11.33 -6.12 2.84
CA MET A 208 -10.41 -5.01 3.11
C MET A 208 -9.74 -4.52 1.82
N SER A 209 -9.29 -5.43 0.97
CA SER A 209 -8.67 -5.08 -0.32
C SER A 209 -9.70 -4.42 -1.26
N ALA A 210 -10.93 -4.90 -1.31
CA ALA A 210 -12.01 -4.31 -2.10
C ALA A 210 -12.35 -2.89 -1.61
N THR A 211 -12.41 -2.68 -0.29
CA THR A 211 -12.59 -1.36 0.32
C THR A 211 -11.44 -0.41 -0.08
N GLY A 212 -10.20 -0.88 0.00
CA GLY A 212 -9.01 -0.14 -0.48
C GLY A 212 -9.06 0.16 -1.99
N GLY A 213 -9.60 -0.77 -2.78
CA GLY A 213 -9.81 -0.59 -4.22
C GLY A 213 -10.71 0.61 -4.54
N LEU A 214 -11.82 0.77 -3.80
CA LEU A 214 -12.68 1.95 -3.95
C LEU A 214 -11.99 3.25 -3.55
N MET A 215 -11.12 3.23 -2.53
CA MET A 215 -10.29 4.38 -2.18
C MET A 215 -9.28 4.71 -3.28
N LEU A 216 -8.69 3.72 -3.94
CA LEU A 216 -7.81 3.93 -5.09
C LEU A 216 -8.55 4.57 -6.26
N MET A 217 -9.79 4.15 -6.54
CA MET A 217 -10.62 4.81 -7.56
C MET A 217 -10.83 6.30 -7.21
N ALA A 218 -11.13 6.61 -5.95
CA ALA A 218 -11.27 7.99 -5.49
C ALA A 218 -9.98 8.81 -5.66
N ILE A 219 -8.78 8.20 -5.40
CA ILE A 219 -7.48 8.83 -5.69
C ILE A 219 -7.34 9.15 -7.17
N GLY A 220 -7.64 8.20 -8.05
CA GLY A 220 -7.54 8.40 -9.48
C GLY A 220 -8.46 9.53 -9.98
N VAL A 221 -9.68 9.61 -9.45
CA VAL A 221 -10.63 10.71 -9.73
C VAL A 221 -10.07 12.06 -9.25
N ASN A 222 -9.46 12.11 -8.05
CA ASN A 222 -8.80 13.31 -7.54
C ASN A 222 -7.60 13.72 -8.40
N LEU A 223 -6.78 12.75 -8.87
CA LEU A 223 -5.63 13.01 -9.75
C LEU A 223 -6.03 13.58 -11.10
N LEU A 224 -7.19 13.16 -11.62
CA LEU A 224 -7.77 13.72 -12.84
C LEU A 224 -8.37 15.12 -12.64
N GLY A 225 -8.45 15.59 -11.39
CA GLY A 225 -9.05 16.90 -11.07
C GLY A 225 -10.57 16.96 -11.22
N LEU A 226 -11.24 15.82 -11.33
CA LEU A 226 -12.68 15.74 -11.53
C LEU A 226 -13.47 16.05 -10.26
N MET A 227 -12.97 15.58 -9.11
CA MET A 227 -13.56 15.80 -7.79
C MET A 227 -12.47 15.95 -6.73
N LYS A 228 -12.85 16.41 -5.54
CA LYS A 228 -11.96 16.48 -4.36
C LYS A 228 -12.54 15.62 -3.23
N ILE A 229 -12.26 14.34 -3.26
CA ILE A 229 -12.70 13.34 -2.27
C ILE A 229 -11.67 13.28 -1.15
N ARG A 230 -12.12 13.39 0.11
CA ARG A 230 -11.29 13.33 1.32
C ARG A 230 -10.98 11.87 1.70
N ILE A 231 -10.01 11.29 1.03
CA ILE A 231 -9.71 9.85 1.09
C ILE A 231 -9.15 9.45 2.45
N MET A 232 -8.38 10.33 3.11
CA MET A 232 -7.82 10.04 4.43
C MET A 232 -8.92 9.80 5.48
N ASN A 233 -10.07 10.47 5.35
CA ASN A 233 -11.23 10.22 6.21
C ASN A 233 -11.91 8.87 5.93
N MET A 234 -11.62 8.22 4.80
CA MET A 234 -12.13 6.87 4.50
C MET A 234 -11.24 5.75 5.06
N LEU A 235 -9.98 6.05 5.47
CA LEU A 235 -9.02 5.04 5.96
C LEU A 235 -9.54 4.14 7.10
N PRO A 236 -10.30 4.64 8.10
CA PRO A 236 -10.89 3.77 9.11
C PRO A 236 -11.78 2.66 8.53
N GLY A 237 -12.30 2.85 7.32
CA GLY A 237 -13.07 1.84 6.59
C GLY A 237 -12.32 0.53 6.36
N LEU A 238 -10.99 0.56 6.24
CA LEU A 238 -10.18 -0.67 6.14
C LEU A 238 -10.28 -1.52 7.40
N VAL A 239 -10.30 -0.89 8.57
CA VAL A 239 -10.46 -1.57 9.85
C VAL A 239 -11.89 -2.09 10.00
N PHE A 240 -12.91 -1.27 9.62
CA PHE A 240 -14.29 -1.70 9.64
C PHE A 240 -14.55 -2.89 8.73
N ALA A 241 -13.90 -3.00 7.58
CA ALA A 241 -14.02 -4.16 6.70
C ALA A 241 -13.66 -5.47 7.41
N VAL A 242 -12.54 -5.48 8.14
CA VAL A 242 -12.12 -6.66 8.92
C VAL A 242 -13.09 -6.96 10.06
N VAL A 243 -13.52 -5.92 10.80
CA VAL A 243 -14.44 -6.07 11.94
C VAL A 243 -15.79 -6.58 11.49
N LEU A 244 -16.36 -6.02 10.42
CA LEU A 244 -17.68 -6.41 9.91
C LEU A 244 -17.68 -7.83 9.33
N VAL A 245 -16.62 -8.24 8.63
CA VAL A 245 -16.48 -9.64 8.19
C VAL A 245 -16.55 -10.57 9.39
N LYS A 246 -15.78 -10.29 10.45
CA LYS A 246 -15.79 -11.15 11.65
C LYS A 246 -17.10 -11.16 12.40
N LEU A 247 -17.89 -10.08 12.31
CA LEU A 247 -19.19 -9.97 13.00
C LEU A 247 -20.32 -10.68 12.24
N PHE A 248 -20.26 -10.69 10.92
CA PHE A 248 -21.38 -11.14 10.06
C PHE A 248 -21.10 -12.41 9.27
N LEU A 249 -19.83 -12.83 9.21
CA LEU A 249 -19.36 -14.01 8.48
C LEU A 249 -18.51 -14.93 9.35
#